data_7393633a09962d27eda0fdb945b99f27
#
_entry.id   7393633a09962d27eda0fdb945b99f27
#
_cell.length_a   1.000
_cell.length_b   1.000
_cell.length_c   1.000
_cell.angle_alpha   90.00
_cell.angle_beta   90.00
_cell.angle_gamma   90.00
#
_symmetry.space_group_name_H-M   'P 1'
#
loop_
_entity.id
_entity.type
_entity.pdbx_description
1 polymer ?
#
loop_
_entity_poly.entity_id
_entity_poly.type
_entity_poly.pdbx_seq_one_letter_code
_entity_poly.pdbx_strand_id
1 'polypeptide(L)'
;LTDLSEVLRHQGYKLVGRHSGVKTCHWLKASLTKGEICYKQKFYGIRSHRCMQMSPALSHCSNNCLYCWRILPSEGGERWEGVGMPDEDDPAEIAQGSIKAHRKCVNGFKGNKNVEPGMWREAMDPRHVAISLSGEPTSYSRLDGLIEEFGRRGMTTFLVTNGTNPEALRRIREPTQLYVSLSSPSEEVYNRVCRPSPAGNWGKLIESLAMLRSFRCPTVIRITAVRGLNMTDAAGYARLIEKSAPTYVEVKAYMHVGASTGRLSFESMPGHSDILEFAKAIASESGYVVSDDIPISRVVLLKGGGKSN
;
A
#
# COMPACT_ATOMS: atom_id res chain seq x y z
N LEU A 1 18.62 23.55 2.27
CA LEU A 1 17.47 22.62 2.19
C LEU A 1 17.75 21.66 1.05
N THR A 2 17.90 20.38 1.36
CA THR A 2 18.10 19.34 0.34
C THR A 2 16.78 19.18 -0.42
N ASP A 3 16.81 19.29 -1.75
CA ASP A 3 15.63 19.10 -2.60
C ASP A 3 15.06 17.69 -2.35
N LEU A 4 13.76 17.59 -2.02
CA LEU A 4 13.09 16.32 -1.79
C LEU A 4 13.30 15.32 -2.95
N SER A 5 13.42 15.83 -4.17
CA SER A 5 13.68 15.01 -5.34
C SER A 5 15.05 14.33 -5.30
N GLU A 6 16.07 15.01 -4.74
CA GLU A 6 17.40 14.42 -4.52
C GLU A 6 17.35 13.32 -3.47
N VAL A 7 16.67 13.59 -2.35
CA VAL A 7 16.49 12.61 -1.27
C VAL A 7 15.80 11.34 -1.81
N LEU A 8 14.74 11.51 -2.59
CA LEU A 8 14.02 10.37 -3.21
C LEU A 8 14.94 9.61 -4.18
N ARG A 9 15.74 10.30 -5.00
CA ARG A 9 16.71 9.64 -5.91
C ARG A 9 17.75 8.84 -5.12
N HIS A 10 18.31 9.38 -4.05
CA HIS A 10 19.23 8.67 -3.16
C HIS A 10 18.61 7.45 -2.52
N GLN A 11 17.31 7.50 -2.20
CA GLN A 11 16.54 6.37 -1.71
C GLN A 11 16.18 5.34 -2.81
N GLY A 12 16.63 5.53 -4.04
CA GLY A 12 16.43 4.61 -5.17
C GLY A 12 15.10 4.78 -5.91
N TYR A 13 14.40 5.89 -5.70
CA TYR A 13 13.23 6.21 -6.52
C TYR A 13 13.66 6.64 -7.93
N LYS A 14 12.90 6.24 -8.92
CA LYS A 14 12.95 6.78 -10.27
C LYS A 14 11.74 7.68 -10.45
N LEU A 15 11.99 8.99 -10.48
CA LEU A 15 10.93 9.99 -10.63
C LEU A 15 10.34 9.92 -12.04
N VAL A 16 9.04 10.14 -12.14
CA VAL A 16 8.25 10.14 -13.37
C VAL A 16 7.40 11.40 -13.38
N GLY A 17 7.62 12.26 -14.37
CA GLY A 17 6.97 13.56 -14.40
C GLY A 17 7.30 14.40 -13.17
N ARG A 18 6.32 15.19 -12.73
CA ARG A 18 6.47 16.16 -11.64
C ARG A 18 6.26 15.57 -10.26
N HIS A 19 5.34 14.60 -10.13
CA HIS A 19 4.82 14.13 -8.83
C HIS A 19 4.78 12.61 -8.68
N SER A 20 5.10 11.86 -9.74
CA SER A 20 5.01 10.40 -9.75
C SER A 20 6.38 9.73 -9.62
N GLY A 21 6.39 8.45 -9.32
CA GLY A 21 7.63 7.67 -9.31
C GLY A 21 7.47 6.19 -9.08
N VAL A 22 8.56 5.50 -9.36
CA VAL A 22 8.70 4.03 -9.26
C VAL A 22 9.91 3.71 -8.39
N LYS A 23 9.79 2.64 -7.60
CA LYS A 23 10.92 2.07 -6.84
C LYS A 23 10.84 0.55 -6.87
N THR A 24 12.00 -0.11 -6.93
CA THR A 24 12.06 -1.56 -6.80
C THR A 24 11.54 -1.98 -5.43
N CYS A 25 10.51 -2.80 -5.41
CA CYS A 25 9.98 -3.43 -4.21
C CYS A 25 10.98 -4.49 -3.69
N HIS A 26 11.07 -4.66 -2.36
CA HIS A 26 11.87 -5.71 -1.74
C HIS A 26 11.57 -7.09 -2.34
N TRP A 27 10.30 -7.45 -2.50
CA TRP A 27 9.88 -8.75 -2.99
C TRP A 27 10.17 -8.98 -4.47
N LEU A 28 10.16 -7.93 -5.31
CA LEU A 28 10.63 -8.05 -6.69
C LEU A 28 12.12 -8.40 -6.71
N LYS A 29 12.92 -7.69 -5.90
CA LYS A 29 14.36 -7.98 -5.77
C LYS A 29 14.58 -9.39 -5.24
N ALA A 30 13.91 -9.78 -4.16
CA ALA A 30 14.04 -11.09 -3.55
C ALA A 30 13.61 -12.23 -4.50
N SER A 31 12.53 -12.00 -5.27
CA SER A 31 12.06 -12.94 -6.29
C SER A 31 13.10 -13.15 -7.39
N LEU A 32 13.74 -12.09 -7.86
CA LEU A 32 14.78 -12.18 -8.90
C LEU A 32 16.06 -12.82 -8.40
N THR A 33 16.48 -12.54 -7.16
CA THR A 33 17.84 -12.90 -6.68
C THR A 33 17.88 -14.11 -5.76
N LYS A 34 16.75 -14.50 -5.17
CA LYS A 34 16.66 -15.57 -4.17
C LYS A 34 15.53 -16.57 -4.43
N GLY A 35 14.68 -16.33 -5.43
CA GLY A 35 13.48 -17.13 -5.67
C GLY A 35 12.37 -16.97 -4.61
N GLU A 36 12.48 -15.99 -3.70
CA GLU A 36 11.47 -15.72 -2.69
C GLU A 36 10.25 -15.05 -3.31
N ILE A 37 9.06 -15.38 -2.83
CA ILE A 37 7.81 -14.82 -3.36
C ILE A 37 7.17 -13.80 -2.41
N CYS A 38 6.51 -12.80 -2.98
CA CYS A 38 5.68 -11.86 -2.23
C CYS A 38 4.44 -12.59 -1.67
N TYR A 39 3.99 -12.17 -0.49
CA TYR A 39 2.73 -12.69 0.06
C TYR A 39 1.54 -12.51 -0.90
N LYS A 40 1.51 -11.45 -1.71
CA LYS A 40 0.47 -11.26 -2.74
C LYS A 40 0.50 -12.34 -3.83
N GLN A 41 1.64 -12.95 -4.09
CA GLN A 41 1.73 -14.09 -5.00
C GLN A 41 1.02 -15.31 -4.41
N LYS A 42 1.24 -15.60 -3.12
CA LYS A 42 0.57 -16.68 -2.42
C LYS A 42 -0.93 -16.44 -2.28
N PHE A 43 -1.32 -15.24 -1.84
CA PHE A 43 -2.72 -14.93 -1.53
C PHE A 43 -3.59 -14.67 -2.78
N TYR A 44 -3.02 -14.08 -3.83
CA TYR A 44 -3.79 -13.54 -4.97
C TYR A 44 -3.25 -13.96 -6.34
N GLY A 45 -2.26 -14.85 -6.39
CA GLY A 45 -1.74 -15.44 -7.64
C GLY A 45 -0.95 -14.49 -8.54
N ILE A 46 -0.52 -13.30 -8.06
CA ILE A 46 0.32 -12.41 -8.86
C ILE A 46 1.73 -13.01 -9.03
N ARG A 47 2.45 -12.59 -10.08
CA ARG A 47 3.87 -12.93 -10.24
C ARG A 47 4.74 -11.83 -9.65
N SER A 48 5.44 -12.10 -8.53
CA SER A 48 6.22 -11.11 -7.77
C SER A 48 7.25 -10.36 -8.61
N HIS A 49 7.98 -11.06 -9.47
CA HIS A 49 8.99 -10.48 -10.37
C HIS A 49 8.39 -9.63 -11.50
N ARG A 50 7.08 -9.72 -11.75
CA ARG A 50 6.37 -8.90 -12.75
C ARG A 50 5.54 -7.78 -12.13
N CYS A 51 5.75 -7.48 -10.84
CA CYS A 51 5.01 -6.46 -10.13
C CYS A 51 5.80 -5.14 -10.08
N MET A 52 5.27 -4.10 -10.71
CA MET A 52 5.76 -2.73 -10.62
C MET A 52 5.14 -2.04 -9.40
N GLN A 53 5.96 -1.39 -8.57
CA GLN A 53 5.49 -0.55 -7.47
C GLN A 53 5.67 0.92 -7.83
N MET A 54 4.58 1.68 -7.83
CA MET A 54 4.58 3.09 -8.20
C MET A 54 3.65 3.92 -7.31
N SER A 55 3.78 5.24 -7.39
CA SER A 55 2.82 6.20 -6.86
C SER A 55 2.65 7.37 -7.83
N PRO A 56 1.41 7.85 -8.05
CA PRO A 56 1.15 9.07 -8.76
C PRO A 56 1.27 10.32 -7.88
N ALA A 57 1.50 10.18 -6.56
CA ALA A 57 1.46 11.26 -5.59
C ALA A 57 2.54 11.09 -4.51
N LEU A 58 3.83 11.05 -4.95
CA LEU A 58 4.96 10.69 -4.09
C LEU A 58 5.06 11.52 -2.81
N SER A 59 4.77 12.81 -2.89
CA SER A 59 4.91 13.78 -1.81
C SER A 59 3.59 14.22 -1.19
N HIS A 60 2.45 13.70 -1.63
CA HIS A 60 1.14 14.13 -1.16
C HIS A 60 0.49 13.05 -0.30
N CYS A 61 0.18 13.35 0.95
CA CYS A 61 -0.52 12.45 1.87
C CYS A 61 -1.20 13.26 2.96
N SER A 62 -2.44 12.94 3.26
CA SER A 62 -3.24 13.54 4.33
C SER A 62 -2.93 12.95 5.71
N ASN A 63 -2.02 11.99 5.83
CA ASN A 63 -1.61 11.37 7.09
C ASN A 63 -0.10 11.41 7.28
N ASN A 64 0.34 11.55 8.55
CA ASN A 64 1.73 11.50 8.99
C ASN A 64 1.98 10.28 9.89
N CYS A 65 1.62 9.09 9.41
CA CYS A 65 1.63 7.87 10.21
C CYS A 65 3.01 7.58 10.83
N LEU A 66 3.03 7.25 12.14
CA LEU A 66 4.27 6.93 12.86
C LEU A 66 5.02 5.75 12.22
N TYR A 67 4.30 4.77 11.70
CA TYR A 67 4.85 3.56 11.07
C TYR A 67 5.23 3.75 9.60
N CYS A 68 5.03 4.92 9.02
CA CYS A 68 5.36 5.16 7.62
C CYS A 68 6.87 5.10 7.41
N TRP A 69 7.33 4.22 6.53
CA TRP A 69 8.76 4.05 6.24
C TRP A 69 9.37 5.23 5.46
N ARG A 70 8.54 6.16 5.00
CA ARG A 70 8.94 7.34 4.23
C ARG A 70 9.30 8.50 5.14
N ILE A 71 10.07 9.43 4.58
CA ILE A 71 10.28 10.74 5.20
C ILE A 71 8.93 11.47 5.22
N LEU A 72 8.55 11.96 6.38
CA LEU A 72 7.38 12.81 6.52
C LEU A 72 7.74 14.27 6.21
N PRO A 73 6.77 15.12 5.83
CA PRO A 73 6.99 16.52 5.52
C PRO A 73 7.68 17.30 6.65
N SER A 74 7.27 17.02 7.88
CA SER A 74 7.85 17.63 9.09
C SER A 74 9.34 17.30 9.27
N GLU A 75 9.83 16.24 8.64
CA GLU A 75 11.23 15.79 8.74
C GLU A 75 12.07 16.31 7.58
N GLY A 76 11.45 16.60 6.43
CA GLY A 76 12.11 17.11 5.21
C GLY A 76 12.11 18.63 5.08
N GLY A 77 11.50 19.34 6.02
CA GLY A 77 11.41 20.80 5.97
C GLY A 77 10.39 21.37 4.97
N GLU A 78 9.69 20.50 4.24
CA GLU A 78 8.59 20.87 3.35
C GLU A 78 7.26 20.53 3.98
N ARG A 79 6.25 21.40 3.84
CA ARG A 79 4.87 21.06 4.19
C ARG A 79 4.28 20.29 3.03
N TRP A 80 3.74 19.12 3.31
CA TRP A 80 2.86 18.42 2.37
C TRP A 80 1.56 19.22 2.29
N GLU A 81 1.50 20.09 1.32
CA GLU A 81 0.34 20.89 1.12
C GLU A 81 -0.86 19.99 0.86
N GLY A 82 -1.98 20.36 1.42
CA GLY A 82 -3.16 19.54 1.54
C GLY A 82 -3.68 18.96 0.24
N VAL A 83 -4.78 18.28 0.32
CA VAL A 83 -5.52 17.58 -0.73
C VAL A 83 -5.55 18.39 -2.03
N GLY A 84 -4.71 18.04 -2.97
CA GLY A 84 -4.65 18.64 -4.30
C GLY A 84 -3.20 18.81 -4.79
N MET A 85 -2.96 18.43 -6.03
CA MET A 85 -1.68 18.64 -6.71
C MET A 85 -1.90 19.67 -7.80
N PRO A 86 -1.27 20.85 -7.73
CA PRO A 86 -1.23 21.74 -8.87
C PRO A 86 -0.43 21.10 -10.01
N ASP A 87 -0.76 21.39 -11.25
CA ASP A 87 -0.01 20.93 -12.44
C ASP A 87 0.13 19.40 -12.56
N GLU A 88 -0.97 18.68 -12.53
CA GLU A 88 -1.00 17.23 -12.68
C GLU A 88 -0.57 16.77 -14.08
N ASP A 89 0.33 15.78 -14.09
CA ASP A 89 0.76 15.12 -15.34
C ASP A 89 -0.36 14.26 -15.94
N ASP A 90 -0.26 14.00 -17.24
CA ASP A 90 -1.23 13.16 -17.95
C ASP A 90 -1.14 11.68 -17.54
N PRO A 91 -2.27 10.98 -17.34
CA PRO A 91 -2.30 9.56 -16.98
C PRO A 91 -1.52 8.65 -17.93
N ALA A 92 -1.57 8.89 -19.23
CA ALA A 92 -0.86 8.08 -20.22
C ALA A 92 0.66 8.30 -20.13
N GLU A 93 1.09 9.54 -19.88
CA GLU A 93 2.50 9.90 -19.66
C GLU A 93 3.03 9.26 -18.38
N ILE A 94 2.25 9.31 -17.27
CA ILE A 94 2.59 8.66 -16.01
C ILE A 94 2.72 7.14 -16.20
N ALA A 95 1.75 6.50 -16.86
CA ALA A 95 1.77 5.07 -17.08
C ALA A 95 2.98 4.64 -17.92
N GLN A 96 3.25 5.32 -19.05
CA GLN A 96 4.38 5.04 -19.90
C GLN A 96 5.72 5.31 -19.19
N GLY A 97 5.82 6.46 -18.53
CA GLY A 97 7.00 6.83 -17.75
C GLY A 97 7.30 5.84 -16.63
N SER A 98 6.27 5.35 -15.93
CA SER A 98 6.40 4.36 -14.87
C SER A 98 6.93 3.02 -15.39
N ILE A 99 6.41 2.53 -16.52
CA ILE A 99 6.92 1.30 -17.16
C ILE A 99 8.39 1.48 -17.58
N LYS A 100 8.74 2.63 -18.17
CA LYS A 100 10.13 2.95 -18.53
C LYS A 100 11.05 3.02 -17.31
N ALA A 101 10.58 3.63 -16.23
CA ALA A 101 11.30 3.71 -14.96
C ALA A 101 11.49 2.33 -14.32
N HIS A 102 10.45 1.49 -14.32
CA HIS A 102 10.50 0.11 -13.85
C HIS A 102 11.56 -0.70 -14.61
N ARG A 103 11.56 -0.63 -15.93
CA ARG A 103 12.56 -1.28 -16.79
C ARG A 103 13.99 -0.86 -16.43
N LYS A 104 14.21 0.44 -16.16
CA LYS A 104 15.53 0.94 -15.69
C LYS A 104 15.92 0.30 -14.34
N CYS A 105 14.96 0.15 -13.41
CA CYS A 105 15.22 -0.52 -12.14
C CYS A 105 15.58 -1.99 -12.33
N VAL A 106 14.82 -2.72 -13.14
CA VAL A 106 15.04 -4.15 -13.42
C VAL A 106 16.33 -4.38 -14.20
N ASN A 107 16.69 -3.46 -15.11
CA ASN A 107 17.93 -3.56 -15.87
C ASN A 107 19.19 -3.57 -14.97
N GLY A 108 19.14 -2.99 -13.77
CA GLY A 108 20.22 -3.05 -12.78
C GLY A 108 20.52 -4.47 -12.28
N PHE A 109 19.66 -5.46 -12.55
CA PHE A 109 19.86 -6.86 -12.20
C PHE A 109 20.43 -7.69 -13.37
N LYS A 110 20.57 -7.10 -14.57
CA LYS A 110 21.17 -7.77 -15.74
C LYS A 110 22.61 -8.19 -15.42
N GLY A 111 22.90 -9.45 -15.69
CA GLY A 111 24.24 -9.99 -15.43
C GLY A 111 24.52 -10.41 -13.96
N ASN A 112 23.56 -10.25 -13.06
CA ASN A 112 23.68 -10.82 -11.72
C ASN A 112 23.54 -12.34 -11.82
N LYS A 113 24.59 -13.07 -11.40
CA LYS A 113 24.67 -14.54 -11.48
C LYS A 113 23.55 -15.31 -10.75
N ASN A 114 22.88 -14.65 -9.81
CA ASN A 114 21.79 -15.24 -9.05
C ASN A 114 20.42 -14.98 -9.72
N VAL A 115 20.39 -14.32 -10.86
CA VAL A 115 19.14 -13.98 -11.57
C VAL A 115 19.02 -14.84 -12.83
N GLU A 116 17.97 -15.64 -12.87
CA GLU A 116 17.66 -16.46 -14.04
C GLU A 116 17.28 -15.56 -15.23
N PRO A 117 17.93 -15.74 -16.43
CA PRO A 117 17.72 -14.85 -17.57
C PRO A 117 16.27 -14.77 -18.07
N GLY A 118 15.51 -15.87 -17.99
CA GLY A 118 14.09 -15.91 -18.35
C GLY A 118 13.25 -15.05 -17.40
N MET A 119 13.45 -15.20 -16.10
CA MET A 119 12.77 -14.41 -15.08
C MET A 119 13.12 -12.92 -15.19
N TRP A 120 14.38 -12.59 -15.51
CA TRP A 120 14.77 -11.19 -15.77
C TRP A 120 14.01 -10.63 -16.99
N ARG A 121 13.92 -11.38 -18.10
CA ARG A 121 13.14 -10.95 -19.28
C ARG A 121 11.68 -10.74 -18.95
N GLU A 122 11.07 -11.63 -18.17
CA GLU A 122 9.69 -11.47 -17.71
C GLU A 122 9.51 -10.21 -16.83
N ALA A 123 10.46 -9.93 -15.94
CA ALA A 123 10.42 -8.76 -15.06
C ALA A 123 10.53 -7.43 -15.83
N MET A 124 11.19 -7.41 -17.00
CA MET A 124 11.22 -6.24 -17.90
C MET A 124 9.86 -5.89 -18.51
N ASP A 125 8.90 -6.84 -18.48
CA ASP A 125 7.52 -6.67 -18.93
C ASP A 125 6.55 -6.82 -17.75
N PRO A 126 6.32 -5.75 -16.95
CA PRO A 126 5.45 -5.82 -15.78
C PRO A 126 4.00 -6.09 -16.18
N ARG A 127 3.34 -6.98 -15.43
CA ARG A 127 1.93 -7.34 -15.64
C ARG A 127 1.03 -6.93 -14.46
N HIS A 128 1.65 -6.50 -13.38
CA HIS A 128 0.94 -6.06 -12.19
C HIS A 128 1.48 -4.70 -11.77
N VAL A 129 0.60 -3.78 -11.38
CA VAL A 129 1.01 -2.51 -10.80
C VAL A 129 0.41 -2.33 -9.41
N ALA A 130 1.27 -2.14 -8.43
CA ALA A 130 0.89 -1.75 -7.08
C ALA A 130 0.99 -0.22 -6.96
N ILE A 131 -0.16 0.45 -6.97
CA ILE A 131 -0.28 1.90 -6.77
C ILE A 131 -0.29 2.16 -5.26
N SER A 132 0.90 2.12 -4.65
CA SER A 132 1.03 2.04 -3.18
C SER A 132 2.41 2.45 -2.66
N LEU A 133 3.25 3.05 -3.51
CA LEU A 133 4.65 3.26 -3.16
C LEU A 133 4.84 4.35 -2.10
N SER A 134 4.31 5.54 -2.33
CA SER A 134 4.49 6.72 -1.50
C SER A 134 3.32 7.68 -1.65
N GLY A 135 3.07 8.50 -0.62
CA GLY A 135 1.94 9.44 -0.61
C GLY A 135 0.58 8.75 -0.57
N GLU A 136 -0.44 9.47 -0.94
CA GLU A 136 -1.81 9.00 -1.05
C GLU A 136 -2.26 9.06 -2.51
N PRO A 137 -2.48 7.93 -3.18
CA PRO A 137 -2.81 7.92 -4.61
C PRO A 137 -4.08 8.70 -4.96
N THR A 138 -5.06 8.76 -4.05
CA THR A 138 -6.32 9.49 -4.29
C THR A 138 -6.16 11.01 -4.24
N SER A 139 -4.97 11.52 -3.92
CA SER A 139 -4.64 12.94 -4.09
C SER A 139 -4.45 13.34 -5.56
N TYR A 140 -4.17 12.38 -6.44
CA TYR A 140 -4.10 12.60 -7.88
C TYR A 140 -5.51 12.57 -8.46
N SER A 141 -6.00 13.72 -8.96
CA SER A 141 -7.40 13.88 -9.39
C SER A 141 -7.78 13.02 -10.59
N ARG A 142 -6.78 12.66 -11.43
CA ARG A 142 -6.94 11.85 -12.64
C ARG A 142 -6.60 10.36 -12.43
N LEU A 143 -6.71 9.86 -11.19
CA LEU A 143 -6.42 8.48 -10.82
C LEU A 143 -7.25 7.47 -11.61
N ASP A 144 -8.51 7.80 -11.93
CA ASP A 144 -9.39 7.00 -12.79
C ASP A 144 -8.75 6.70 -14.14
N GLY A 145 -8.28 7.75 -14.82
CA GLY A 145 -7.58 7.64 -16.11
C GLY A 145 -6.27 6.84 -16.00
N LEU A 146 -5.55 6.95 -14.88
CA LEU A 146 -4.32 6.17 -14.66
C LEU A 146 -4.61 4.67 -14.51
N ILE A 147 -5.66 4.30 -13.78
CA ILE A 147 -6.11 2.92 -13.65
C ILE A 147 -6.51 2.37 -15.03
N GLU A 148 -7.25 3.16 -15.82
CA GLU A 148 -7.63 2.81 -17.18
C GLU A 148 -6.41 2.59 -18.08
N GLU A 149 -5.42 3.48 -18.03
CA GLU A 149 -4.21 3.40 -18.84
C GLU A 149 -3.39 2.13 -18.55
N PHE A 150 -3.29 1.72 -17.28
CA PHE A 150 -2.69 0.44 -16.94
C PHE A 150 -3.53 -0.74 -17.44
N GLY A 151 -4.85 -0.66 -17.31
CA GLY A 151 -5.77 -1.69 -17.85
C GLY A 151 -5.65 -1.88 -19.36
N ARG A 152 -5.59 -0.79 -20.14
CA ARG A 152 -5.37 -0.82 -21.60
C ARG A 152 -4.06 -1.48 -22.00
N ARG A 153 -3.06 -1.46 -21.12
CA ARG A 153 -1.77 -2.14 -21.29
C ARG A 153 -1.76 -3.59 -20.81
N GLY A 154 -2.93 -4.14 -20.45
CA GLY A 154 -3.09 -5.52 -19.96
C GLY A 154 -2.49 -5.75 -18.58
N MET A 155 -2.37 -4.70 -17.76
CA MET A 155 -1.84 -4.78 -16.41
C MET A 155 -2.97 -4.85 -15.38
N THR A 156 -2.82 -5.70 -14.37
CA THR A 156 -3.69 -5.66 -13.19
C THR A 156 -3.26 -4.55 -12.24
N THR A 157 -4.23 -3.90 -11.60
CA THR A 157 -4.03 -2.74 -10.73
C THR A 157 -4.39 -3.04 -9.29
N PHE A 158 -3.49 -2.76 -8.36
CA PHE A 158 -3.67 -2.88 -6.91
C PHE A 158 -3.58 -1.50 -6.29
N LEU A 159 -4.74 -0.87 -6.08
CA LEU A 159 -4.80 0.45 -5.46
C LEU A 159 -4.80 0.33 -3.95
N VAL A 160 -3.87 1.02 -3.28
CA VAL A 160 -3.82 1.11 -1.82
C VAL A 160 -3.98 2.56 -1.39
N THR A 161 -5.05 2.85 -0.68
CA THR A 161 -5.37 4.19 -0.17
C THR A 161 -5.45 4.20 1.36
N ASN A 162 -5.27 5.36 1.94
CA ASN A 162 -5.53 5.61 3.36
C ASN A 162 -7.02 5.90 3.65
N GLY A 163 -7.86 5.96 2.61
CA GLY A 163 -9.30 6.16 2.72
C GLY A 163 -9.77 7.56 3.08
N THR A 164 -8.89 8.57 3.05
CA THR A 164 -9.27 9.94 3.45
C THR A 164 -9.90 10.77 2.34
N ASN A 165 -10.09 10.19 1.16
CA ASN A 165 -10.74 10.84 0.01
C ASN A 165 -11.88 9.96 -0.56
N PRO A 166 -13.04 9.88 0.15
CA PRO A 166 -14.18 9.08 -0.32
C PRO A 166 -14.73 9.56 -1.66
N GLU A 167 -14.64 10.85 -1.96
CA GLU A 167 -15.10 11.41 -3.25
C GLU A 167 -14.30 10.86 -4.44
N ALA A 168 -12.99 10.69 -4.27
CA ALA A 168 -12.18 10.02 -5.29
C ALA A 168 -12.63 8.56 -5.48
N LEU A 169 -12.87 7.84 -4.38
CA LEU A 169 -13.32 6.44 -4.43
C LEU A 169 -14.67 6.26 -5.12
N ARG A 170 -15.59 7.23 -5.03
CA ARG A 170 -16.88 7.20 -5.74
C ARG A 170 -16.74 7.29 -7.26
N ARG A 171 -15.66 7.90 -7.73
CA ARG A 171 -15.48 8.24 -9.14
C ARG A 171 -14.48 7.36 -9.85
N ILE A 172 -13.63 6.64 -9.14
CA ILE A 172 -12.60 5.82 -9.79
C ILE A 172 -13.22 4.61 -10.49
N ARG A 173 -12.63 4.27 -11.63
CA ARG A 173 -12.78 2.95 -12.23
C ARG A 173 -12.29 1.88 -11.24
N GLU A 174 -13.03 0.79 -11.13
CA GLU A 174 -12.64 -0.29 -10.23
C GLU A 174 -11.24 -0.84 -10.61
N PRO A 175 -10.27 -0.81 -9.68
CA PRO A 175 -9.01 -1.50 -9.89
C PRO A 175 -9.22 -3.02 -9.87
N THR A 176 -8.22 -3.80 -10.24
CA THR A 176 -8.29 -5.27 -10.07
C THR A 176 -8.48 -5.65 -8.60
N GLN A 177 -7.91 -4.86 -7.68
CA GLN A 177 -8.11 -5.04 -6.24
C GLN A 177 -7.95 -3.70 -5.51
N LEU A 178 -8.88 -3.38 -4.61
CA LEU A 178 -8.87 -2.16 -3.80
C LEU A 178 -8.47 -2.45 -2.36
N TYR A 179 -7.51 -1.69 -1.85
CA TYR A 179 -7.09 -1.74 -0.45
C TYR A 179 -7.43 -0.42 0.26
N VAL A 180 -8.05 -0.50 1.42
CA VAL A 180 -8.17 0.62 2.35
C VAL A 180 -7.40 0.29 3.64
N SER A 181 -6.54 1.23 4.05
CA SER A 181 -5.73 1.09 5.25
C SER A 181 -6.56 1.44 6.48
N LEU A 182 -6.76 0.48 7.38
CA LEU A 182 -7.40 0.66 8.68
C LEU A 182 -6.40 0.29 9.78
N SER A 183 -5.59 1.25 10.23
CA SER A 183 -4.55 0.98 11.24
C SER A 183 -4.96 1.43 12.64
N SER A 184 -6.27 1.47 12.94
CA SER A 184 -6.81 1.95 14.22
C SER A 184 -8.22 1.41 14.46
N PRO A 185 -8.56 1.00 15.69
CA PRO A 185 -9.91 0.54 16.04
C PRO A 185 -10.85 1.69 16.41
N SER A 186 -10.32 2.90 16.65
CA SER A 186 -11.05 4.09 17.08
C SER A 186 -10.39 5.37 16.56
N GLU A 187 -11.14 6.48 16.62
CA GLU A 187 -10.65 7.81 16.23
C GLU A 187 -9.46 8.25 17.10
N GLU A 188 -9.51 7.98 18.40
CA GLU A 188 -8.42 8.33 19.32
C GLU A 188 -7.10 7.68 18.89
N VAL A 189 -7.13 6.37 18.66
CA VAL A 189 -5.95 5.62 18.20
C VAL A 189 -5.53 6.07 16.80
N TYR A 190 -6.49 6.39 15.91
CA TYR A 190 -6.21 6.92 14.58
C TYR A 190 -5.43 8.24 14.65
N ASN A 191 -5.90 9.18 15.45
CA ASN A 191 -5.24 10.48 15.62
C ASN A 191 -3.83 10.35 16.17
N ARG A 192 -3.63 9.42 17.12
CA ARG A 192 -2.32 9.14 17.72
C ARG A 192 -1.36 8.47 16.74
N VAL A 193 -1.83 7.49 15.97
CA VAL A 193 -0.98 6.62 15.14
C VAL A 193 -0.82 7.15 13.72
N CYS A 194 -1.92 7.61 13.10
CA CYS A 194 -1.93 8.09 11.72
C CYS A 194 -1.66 9.59 11.61
N ARG A 195 -1.86 10.37 12.68
CA ARG A 195 -1.52 11.81 12.76
C ARG A 195 -2.04 12.58 11.56
N PRO A 196 -3.38 12.63 11.34
CA PRO A 196 -3.97 13.24 10.16
C PRO A 196 -3.68 14.74 10.07
N SER A 197 -3.51 15.23 8.84
CA SER A 197 -3.37 16.64 8.52
C SER A 197 -4.10 16.92 7.19
N PRO A 198 -5.21 17.66 7.19
CA PRO A 198 -5.89 18.26 8.35
C PRO A 198 -6.55 17.25 9.29
N ALA A 199 -7.00 17.73 10.45
CA ALA A 199 -7.81 16.92 11.37
C ALA A 199 -9.16 16.53 10.75
N GLY A 200 -9.85 15.53 11.34
CA GLY A 200 -11.19 15.09 10.89
C GLY A 200 -11.17 14.02 9.79
N ASN A 201 -10.02 13.50 9.43
CA ASN A 201 -9.90 12.45 8.40
C ASN A 201 -10.49 11.09 8.85
N TRP A 202 -10.76 10.89 10.14
CA TRP A 202 -11.40 9.67 10.64
C TRP A 202 -12.78 9.46 10.03
N GLY A 203 -13.64 10.50 10.03
CA GLY A 203 -14.97 10.42 9.41
C GLY A 203 -14.92 10.05 7.93
N LYS A 204 -13.96 10.62 7.18
CA LYS A 204 -13.73 10.29 5.77
C LYS A 204 -13.29 8.84 5.58
N LEU A 205 -12.42 8.34 6.46
CA LEU A 205 -12.00 6.93 6.44
C LEU A 205 -13.20 6.01 6.67
N ILE A 206 -14.05 6.30 7.67
CA ILE A 206 -15.27 5.51 7.96
C ILE A 206 -16.22 5.50 6.76
N GLU A 207 -16.38 6.63 6.09
CA GLU A 207 -17.17 6.75 4.87
C GLU A 207 -16.59 5.87 3.74
N SER A 208 -15.28 5.94 3.51
CA SER A 208 -14.59 5.10 2.52
C SER A 208 -14.70 3.60 2.83
N LEU A 209 -14.62 3.23 4.10
CA LEU A 209 -14.80 1.85 4.54
C LEU A 209 -16.22 1.35 4.27
N ALA A 210 -17.24 2.18 4.52
CA ALA A 210 -18.63 1.82 4.26
C ALA A 210 -18.92 1.57 2.76
N MET A 211 -18.13 2.17 1.88
CA MET A 211 -18.26 1.99 0.43
C MET A 211 -17.68 0.65 -0.07
N LEU A 212 -16.84 -0.05 0.70
CA LEU A 212 -16.17 -1.27 0.23
C LEU A 212 -17.15 -2.34 -0.26
N ARG A 213 -18.33 -2.43 0.36
CA ARG A 213 -19.38 -3.38 -0.04
C ARG A 213 -20.01 -3.09 -1.40
N SER A 214 -19.86 -1.89 -1.94
CA SER A 214 -20.41 -1.51 -3.26
C SER A 214 -19.47 -1.82 -4.42
N PHE A 215 -18.19 -2.10 -4.15
CA PHE A 215 -17.23 -2.50 -5.17
C PHE A 215 -17.44 -3.96 -5.57
N ARG A 216 -17.35 -4.23 -6.87
CA ARG A 216 -17.39 -5.59 -7.44
C ARG A 216 -16.03 -6.25 -7.45
N CYS A 217 -14.96 -5.46 -7.54
CA CYS A 217 -13.60 -5.98 -7.41
C CYS A 217 -13.34 -6.45 -5.97
N PRO A 218 -12.43 -7.41 -5.76
CA PRO A 218 -12.00 -7.80 -4.41
C PRO A 218 -11.51 -6.59 -3.62
N THR A 219 -12.02 -6.44 -2.39
CA THR A 219 -11.65 -5.37 -1.47
C THR A 219 -10.87 -5.92 -0.28
N VAL A 220 -9.90 -5.15 0.19
CA VAL A 220 -9.03 -5.51 1.31
C VAL A 220 -8.97 -4.40 2.34
N ILE A 221 -9.26 -4.69 3.57
CA ILE A 221 -8.84 -3.87 4.70
C ILE A 221 -7.43 -4.29 5.09
N ARG A 222 -6.48 -3.34 5.09
CA ARG A 222 -5.12 -3.59 5.56
C ARG A 222 -4.88 -2.93 6.89
N ILE A 223 -4.52 -3.74 7.89
CA ILE A 223 -4.11 -3.30 9.21
C ILE A 223 -2.57 -3.37 9.28
N THR A 224 -1.92 -2.22 9.48
CA THR A 224 -0.51 -2.18 9.83
C THR A 224 -0.42 -2.20 11.36
N ALA A 225 -0.09 -3.36 11.90
CA ALA A 225 -0.06 -3.60 13.34
C ALA A 225 1.28 -3.15 13.94
N VAL A 226 1.22 -2.31 14.98
CA VAL A 226 2.35 -1.73 15.71
C VAL A 226 2.20 -2.06 17.17
N ARG A 227 3.16 -2.81 17.73
CA ARG A 227 3.13 -3.21 19.14
C ARG A 227 3.15 -1.97 20.05
N GLY A 228 2.30 -1.97 21.08
CA GLY A 228 2.18 -0.86 22.02
C GLY A 228 1.38 0.35 21.53
N LEU A 229 0.90 0.34 20.27
CA LEU A 229 0.16 1.47 19.71
C LEU A 229 -1.26 1.12 19.28
N ASN A 230 -1.43 0.14 18.38
CA ASN A 230 -2.71 -0.16 17.76
C ASN A 230 -3.09 -1.66 17.76
N MET A 231 -2.29 -2.51 18.37
CA MET A 231 -2.64 -3.92 18.59
C MET A 231 -3.50 -4.05 19.86
N THR A 232 -4.59 -3.30 19.90
CA THR A 232 -5.54 -3.19 21.00
C THR A 232 -6.95 -3.28 20.46
N ASP A 233 -7.94 -3.53 21.32
CA ASP A 233 -9.37 -3.50 20.97
C ASP A 233 -9.70 -4.26 19.65
N ALA A 234 -9.45 -5.58 19.65
CA ALA A 234 -9.79 -6.44 18.51
C ALA A 234 -11.27 -6.34 18.14
N ALA A 235 -12.16 -6.18 19.12
CA ALA A 235 -13.59 -5.96 18.90
C ALA A 235 -13.90 -4.66 18.16
N GLY A 236 -13.12 -3.58 18.42
CA GLY A 236 -13.24 -2.32 17.68
C GLY A 236 -12.91 -2.49 16.20
N TYR A 237 -11.83 -3.20 15.89
CA TYR A 237 -11.52 -3.56 14.50
C TYR A 237 -12.60 -4.44 13.88
N ALA A 238 -13.08 -5.45 14.60
CA ALA A 238 -14.13 -6.35 14.15
C ALA A 238 -15.40 -5.61 13.75
N ARG A 239 -15.89 -4.70 14.58
CA ARG A 239 -17.07 -3.85 14.28
C ARG A 239 -16.91 -3.05 12.97
N LEU A 240 -15.71 -2.49 12.74
CA LEU A 240 -15.43 -1.75 11.51
C LEU A 240 -15.34 -2.66 10.28
N ILE A 241 -14.75 -3.84 10.43
CA ILE A 241 -14.63 -4.86 9.37
C ILE A 241 -16.01 -5.38 8.99
N GLU A 242 -16.86 -5.77 9.94
CA GLU A 242 -18.23 -6.24 9.67
C GLU A 242 -19.07 -5.17 8.95
N LYS A 243 -19.00 -3.92 9.43
CA LYS A 243 -19.71 -2.80 8.80
C LYS A 243 -19.25 -2.54 7.37
N SER A 244 -17.97 -2.76 7.08
CA SER A 244 -17.36 -2.53 5.77
C SER A 244 -17.50 -3.72 4.83
N ALA A 245 -17.61 -4.94 5.38
CA ALA A 245 -17.71 -6.23 4.69
C ALA A 245 -16.70 -6.40 3.53
N PRO A 246 -15.38 -6.22 3.75
CA PRO A 246 -14.39 -6.41 2.71
C PRO A 246 -14.28 -7.89 2.31
N THR A 247 -13.76 -8.18 1.12
CA THR A 247 -13.46 -9.56 0.71
C THR A 247 -12.40 -10.19 1.60
N TYR A 248 -11.38 -9.40 1.96
CA TYR A 248 -10.24 -9.85 2.76
C TYR A 248 -9.86 -8.82 3.82
N VAL A 249 -9.21 -9.31 4.89
CA VAL A 249 -8.47 -8.46 5.83
C VAL A 249 -7.02 -8.95 5.90
N GLU A 250 -6.06 -8.07 5.66
CA GLU A 250 -4.63 -8.34 5.85
C GLU A 250 -4.19 -7.72 7.18
N VAL A 251 -3.83 -8.54 8.16
CA VAL A 251 -3.16 -8.09 9.39
C VAL A 251 -1.66 -8.25 9.18
N LYS A 252 -0.95 -7.13 9.08
CA LYS A 252 0.47 -7.11 8.71
C LYS A 252 1.30 -6.35 9.74
N ALA A 253 2.44 -6.92 10.13
CA ALA A 253 3.38 -6.25 11.01
C ALA A 253 3.91 -4.94 10.41
N TYR A 254 4.01 -3.92 11.25
CA TYR A 254 4.94 -2.82 11.05
C TYR A 254 6.35 -3.39 10.84
N MET A 255 7.08 -2.80 9.92
CA MET A 255 8.48 -3.14 9.67
C MET A 255 9.35 -1.95 10.08
N HIS A 256 10.30 -2.19 10.98
CA HIS A 256 11.23 -1.17 11.45
C HIS A 256 12.28 -0.85 10.39
N VAL A 257 11.89 -0.03 9.41
CA VAL A 257 12.70 0.33 8.23
C VAL A 257 12.49 1.78 7.80
N GLY A 258 13.46 2.33 7.11
CA GLY A 258 13.40 3.70 6.56
C GLY A 258 13.25 4.74 7.65
N ALA A 259 12.57 5.85 7.35
CA ALA A 259 12.43 6.97 8.28
C ALA A 259 11.58 6.63 9.53
N SER A 260 10.80 5.55 9.51
CA SER A 260 10.05 5.13 10.71
C SER A 260 10.95 4.73 11.88
N THR A 261 12.21 4.38 11.63
CA THR A 261 13.19 4.03 12.66
C THR A 261 13.54 5.20 13.59
N GLY A 262 13.36 6.43 13.12
CA GLY A 262 13.50 7.64 13.94
C GLY A 262 12.26 7.99 14.77
N ARG A 263 11.11 7.32 14.52
CA ARG A 263 9.83 7.59 15.19
C ARG A 263 9.36 6.46 16.11
N LEU A 264 9.76 5.25 15.82
CA LEU A 264 9.38 4.05 16.56
C LEU A 264 10.63 3.22 16.85
N SER A 265 10.64 2.56 17.99
CA SER A 265 11.71 1.63 18.35
C SER A 265 11.56 0.28 17.65
N PHE A 266 12.61 -0.54 17.69
CA PHE A 266 12.60 -1.89 17.11
C PHE A 266 11.56 -2.79 17.79
N GLU A 267 11.34 -2.62 19.10
CA GLU A 267 10.36 -3.36 19.90
C GLU A 267 8.92 -3.11 19.47
N SER A 268 8.67 -1.97 18.79
CA SER A 268 7.35 -1.65 18.20
C SER A 268 7.02 -2.56 17.01
N MET A 269 8.00 -3.29 16.47
CA MET A 269 7.81 -4.24 15.37
C MET A 269 7.35 -5.60 15.94
N PRO A 270 6.08 -6.03 15.71
CA PRO A 270 5.60 -7.31 16.20
C PRO A 270 6.22 -8.47 15.44
N GLY A 271 6.40 -9.61 16.13
CA GLY A 271 6.73 -10.88 15.53
C GLY A 271 5.55 -11.47 14.77
N HIS A 272 5.80 -12.57 14.02
CA HIS A 272 4.71 -13.22 13.29
C HIS A 272 3.67 -13.85 14.23
N SER A 273 4.11 -14.43 15.36
CA SER A 273 3.22 -14.95 16.40
C SER A 273 2.26 -13.91 16.94
N ASP A 274 2.75 -12.68 17.22
CA ASP A 274 1.91 -11.60 17.71
C ASP A 274 0.84 -11.21 16.68
N ILE A 275 1.23 -11.19 15.39
CA ILE A 275 0.30 -10.89 14.29
C ILE A 275 -0.76 -11.99 14.15
N LEU A 276 -0.38 -13.25 14.29
CA LEU A 276 -1.30 -14.37 14.22
C LEU A 276 -2.31 -14.36 15.39
N GLU A 277 -1.83 -14.10 16.61
CA GLU A 277 -2.71 -13.97 17.80
C GLU A 277 -3.67 -12.79 17.64
N PHE A 278 -3.18 -11.63 17.21
CA PHE A 278 -4.02 -10.46 17.01
C PHE A 278 -5.04 -10.67 15.86
N ALA A 279 -4.64 -11.33 14.78
CA ALA A 279 -5.54 -11.67 13.67
C ALA A 279 -6.62 -12.67 14.12
N LYS A 280 -6.29 -13.67 14.95
CA LYS A 280 -7.25 -14.61 15.54
C LYS A 280 -8.25 -13.89 16.45
N ALA A 281 -7.76 -12.94 17.25
CA ALA A 281 -8.64 -12.15 18.12
C ALA A 281 -9.63 -11.30 17.30
N ILE A 282 -9.20 -10.69 16.19
CA ILE A 282 -10.11 -9.98 15.27
C ILE A 282 -11.09 -10.95 14.60
N ALA A 283 -10.61 -12.12 14.19
CA ALA A 283 -11.45 -13.14 13.53
C ALA A 283 -12.55 -13.65 14.46
N SER A 284 -12.25 -13.92 15.73
CA SER A 284 -13.25 -14.38 16.71
C SER A 284 -14.37 -13.38 16.96
N GLU A 285 -14.11 -12.09 16.75
CA GLU A 285 -15.07 -11.00 16.97
C GLU A 285 -15.79 -10.55 15.70
N SER A 286 -15.36 -10.98 14.50
CA SER A 286 -15.83 -10.40 13.22
C SER A 286 -16.47 -11.40 12.24
N GLY A 287 -16.67 -12.64 12.61
CA GLY A 287 -17.16 -13.67 11.67
C GLY A 287 -16.24 -13.96 10.47
N TYR A 288 -15.03 -13.37 10.46
CA TYR A 288 -13.98 -13.70 9.50
C TYR A 288 -13.16 -14.88 10.02
N VAL A 289 -12.52 -15.62 9.11
CA VAL A 289 -11.65 -16.75 9.47
C VAL A 289 -10.24 -16.53 8.99
N VAL A 290 -9.25 -17.02 9.73
CA VAL A 290 -7.86 -17.07 9.27
C VAL A 290 -7.80 -18.02 8.08
N SER A 291 -7.47 -17.49 6.91
CA SER A 291 -7.43 -18.23 5.65
C SER A 291 -6.01 -18.66 5.28
N ASP A 292 -5.03 -17.81 5.52
CA ASP A 292 -3.63 -18.08 5.17
C ASP A 292 -2.70 -17.13 5.95
N ASP A 293 -1.40 -17.46 5.97
CA ASP A 293 -0.38 -16.60 6.56
C ASP A 293 0.99 -16.77 5.88
N ILE A 294 1.86 -15.79 6.05
CA ILE A 294 3.26 -15.87 5.61
C ILE A 294 4.18 -15.31 6.70
N PRO A 295 4.92 -16.18 7.42
CA PRO A 295 5.81 -15.78 8.49
C PRO A 295 6.91 -14.79 8.08
N ILE A 296 7.57 -15.01 6.96
CA ILE A 296 8.65 -14.13 6.46
C ILE A 296 8.15 -12.71 6.15
N SER A 297 6.88 -12.56 5.76
CA SER A 297 6.24 -11.26 5.50
C SER A 297 5.50 -10.72 6.74
N ARG A 298 5.40 -11.51 7.81
CA ARG A 298 4.64 -11.22 9.03
C ARG A 298 3.25 -10.70 8.69
N VAL A 299 2.51 -11.46 7.88
CA VAL A 299 1.16 -11.13 7.45
C VAL A 299 0.24 -12.33 7.60
N VAL A 300 -0.97 -12.06 8.05
CA VAL A 300 -2.08 -13.02 8.15
C VAL A 300 -3.23 -12.50 7.31
N LEU A 301 -3.85 -13.40 6.54
CA LEU A 301 -5.02 -13.15 5.72
C LEU A 301 -6.27 -13.68 6.42
N LEU A 302 -7.25 -12.81 6.61
CA LEU A 302 -8.60 -13.20 7.01
C LEU A 302 -9.52 -13.11 5.79
N LYS A 303 -10.47 -14.04 5.70
CA LYS A 303 -11.51 -14.08 4.67
C LYS A 303 -12.89 -14.13 5.33
N GLY A 304 -13.87 -13.43 4.78
CA GLY A 304 -15.25 -13.47 5.27
C GLY A 304 -15.82 -14.88 5.22
N GLY A 305 -16.43 -15.33 6.31
CA GLY A 305 -17.07 -16.63 6.44
C GLY A 305 -18.43 -16.68 5.78
N GLY A 306 -18.49 -16.67 4.44
CA GLY A 306 -19.77 -16.91 3.75
C GLY A 306 -20.28 -15.77 2.88
N LYS A 307 -19.58 -15.46 1.82
CA LYS A 307 -20.15 -15.13 0.51
C LYS A 307 -19.30 -15.88 -0.51
N SER A 308 -19.64 -17.15 -0.73
CA SER A 308 -19.30 -17.82 -1.97
C SER A 308 -20.08 -17.11 -3.07
N ASN A 309 -19.38 -16.39 -3.94
CA ASN A 309 -19.92 -16.06 -5.26
C ASN A 309 -19.68 -17.24 -6.17
#